data_0ba1a91b47f907c1b4541d8149e24bde
#
_entry.id   0ba1a91b47f907c1b4541d8149e24bde
#
_cell.length_a   1.000
_cell.length_b   1.000
_cell.length_c   1.000
_cell.angle_alpha   90.00
_cell.angle_beta   90.00
_cell.angle_gamma   90.00
#
_symmetry.space_group_name_H-M   'P 1'
#
loop_
_entity.id
_entity.type
_entity.pdbx_description
1 polymer ?
#
loop_
_entity_poly.entity_id
_entity_poly.type
_entity_poly.pdbx_seq_one_letter_code
_entity_poly.pdbx_strand_id
1 'polypeptide(L)'
;MDEGASSSIPIVTADAASPQEYRILEVPPEVEALIERKDVPLQFNGRLADEAALVTHDATYAVRQVAQSNSLLLCSVDVRDNGSHALVLRQNVQDTLELVRTCANLERIMSLLDEDMYTGGEEHVHDRTKRHYTRNELMSVVQASEAEFTQGLRAYHVIELDGYLRRVAPDLVVDLLHSLLAHVDIFACAPDRVPFVRMCEALAPRACRAVAEAMVGDWFCATPQRASAPTVPLHIPLARESVAQFLGLHLLRTQKRMPLIAFMDAWHHELGIMSQDAHLALLQVREKWSSVSIASALTLATHLLYRDIIYYTQHLSLIHI
;
A
#
# COMPACT_ATOMS: atom_id res chain seq x y z
N MET A 1 -1.07 -69.96 -11.20
CA MET A 1 -1.55 -69.07 -10.11
C MET A 1 -0.32 -68.35 -9.64
N ASP A 2 -0.15 -67.14 -10.12
CA ASP A 2 1.01 -66.32 -9.78
C ASP A 2 0.55 -65.48 -8.56
N GLU A 3 1.04 -65.85 -7.39
CA GLU A 3 0.85 -65.10 -6.17
C GLU A 3 1.70 -63.83 -6.31
N GLY A 4 1.05 -62.72 -6.61
CA GLY A 4 1.72 -61.43 -6.65
C GLY A 4 2.37 -61.13 -5.31
N ALA A 5 3.70 -61.18 -5.27
CA ALA A 5 4.51 -60.84 -4.12
C ALA A 5 4.19 -59.38 -3.73
N SER A 6 3.42 -59.24 -2.62
CA SER A 6 3.20 -57.91 -1.99
C SER A 6 4.55 -57.40 -1.49
N SER A 7 5.18 -56.48 -2.28
CA SER A 7 6.40 -55.81 -1.86
C SER A 7 6.05 -54.76 -0.81
N SER A 8 6.28 -55.06 0.46
CA SER A 8 6.15 -54.08 1.55
C SER A 8 7.40 -53.22 1.59
N ILE A 9 7.23 -51.90 1.52
CA ILE A 9 8.32 -50.92 1.71
C ILE A 9 8.39 -50.60 3.20
N PRO A 10 9.48 -50.84 3.92
CA PRO A 10 9.64 -50.54 5.32
C PRO A 10 9.68 -49.01 5.56
N ILE A 11 8.97 -48.54 6.59
CA ILE A 11 9.08 -47.16 7.07
C ILE A 11 10.02 -47.18 8.28
N VAL A 12 11.05 -46.32 8.22
CA VAL A 12 12.04 -46.13 9.30
C VAL A 12 12.06 -44.67 9.74
N THR A 13 12.32 -44.43 11.00
CA THR A 13 12.50 -43.03 11.49
C THR A 13 13.92 -42.56 11.17
N ALA A 14 14.07 -41.27 10.78
CA ALA A 14 15.38 -40.66 10.61
C ALA A 14 16.13 -40.60 11.96
N ASP A 15 17.45 -40.77 11.93
CA ASP A 15 18.29 -40.57 13.10
C ASP A 15 18.21 -39.14 13.60
N ALA A 16 18.15 -38.93 14.91
CA ALA A 16 17.98 -37.65 15.58
C ALA A 16 19.18 -36.66 15.44
N ALA A 17 20.19 -37.02 14.62
CA ALA A 17 21.44 -36.26 14.51
C ALA A 17 21.34 -34.92 13.74
N SER A 18 20.22 -34.60 13.07
CA SER A 18 19.98 -33.30 12.43
C SER A 18 18.48 -33.03 12.40
N PRO A 19 17.92 -32.33 13.35
CA PRO A 19 16.51 -31.95 13.31
C PRO A 19 16.32 -30.85 12.26
N GLN A 20 16.04 -31.27 11.02
CA GLN A 20 15.51 -30.36 10.01
C GLN A 20 14.01 -30.23 10.28
N GLU A 21 13.57 -29.04 10.63
CA GLU A 21 12.14 -28.76 10.79
C GLU A 21 11.56 -28.39 9.41
N TYR A 22 10.55 -29.15 8.97
CA TYR A 22 9.83 -28.91 7.72
C TYR A 22 8.47 -28.30 8.03
N ARG A 23 8.05 -27.36 7.21
CA ARG A 23 6.71 -26.79 7.25
C ARG A 23 6.09 -26.90 5.86
N ILE A 24 4.80 -27.22 5.83
CA ILE A 24 4.04 -27.28 4.59
C ILE A 24 3.34 -25.95 4.41
N LEU A 25 3.54 -25.35 3.24
CA LEU A 25 2.87 -24.12 2.84
C LEU A 25 1.96 -24.43 1.66
N GLU A 26 0.67 -24.22 1.86
CA GLU A 26 -0.33 -24.23 0.79
C GLU A 26 -0.31 -22.87 0.10
N VAL A 27 -0.03 -22.87 -1.20
CA VAL A 27 0.13 -21.66 -1.99
C VAL A 27 -0.97 -21.55 -3.05
N PRO A 28 -1.52 -20.36 -3.29
CA PRO A 28 -2.43 -20.14 -4.40
C PRO A 28 -1.69 -20.26 -5.74
N PRO A 29 -2.42 -20.58 -6.85
CA PRO A 29 -1.82 -20.85 -8.17
C PRO A 29 -0.91 -19.73 -8.69
N GLU A 30 -1.24 -18.47 -8.40
CA GLU A 30 -0.42 -17.32 -8.79
C GLU A 30 0.94 -17.29 -8.08
N VAL A 31 1.01 -17.72 -6.82
CA VAL A 31 2.27 -17.80 -6.07
C VAL A 31 3.06 -19.04 -6.50
N GLU A 32 2.39 -20.17 -6.77
CA GLU A 32 3.02 -21.38 -7.33
C GLU A 32 3.75 -21.07 -8.64
N ALA A 33 3.09 -20.35 -9.56
CA ALA A 33 3.69 -19.93 -10.82
C ALA A 33 4.93 -19.05 -10.62
N LEU A 34 4.96 -18.20 -9.58
CA LEU A 34 6.15 -17.39 -9.25
C LEU A 34 7.29 -18.24 -8.71
N ILE A 35 6.98 -19.25 -7.87
CA ILE A 35 7.99 -20.21 -7.34
C ILE A 35 8.63 -21.01 -8.47
N GLU A 36 7.82 -21.48 -9.43
CA GLU A 36 8.32 -22.26 -10.59
C GLU A 36 9.24 -21.43 -11.50
N ARG A 37 8.89 -20.16 -11.72
CA ARG A 37 9.69 -19.25 -12.57
C ARG A 37 11.03 -18.88 -11.96
N LYS A 38 11.17 -18.87 -10.63
CA LYS A 38 12.39 -18.54 -9.87
C LYS A 38 13.01 -17.17 -10.17
N ASP A 39 12.26 -16.28 -10.80
CA ASP A 39 12.71 -14.95 -11.23
C ASP A 39 12.25 -13.82 -10.31
N VAL A 40 11.34 -14.13 -9.40
CA VAL A 40 10.75 -13.14 -8.48
C VAL A 40 11.05 -13.55 -7.04
N PRO A 41 11.66 -12.68 -6.23
CA PRO A 41 11.88 -12.97 -4.82
C PRO A 41 10.55 -12.99 -4.07
N LEU A 42 10.35 -14.03 -3.27
CA LEU A 42 9.29 -14.09 -2.28
C LEU A 42 9.91 -13.71 -0.92
N GLN A 43 9.27 -12.80 -0.22
CA GLN A 43 9.81 -12.29 1.05
C GLN A 43 8.74 -12.33 2.15
N PHE A 44 9.20 -12.59 3.38
CA PHE A 44 8.38 -12.41 4.56
C PHE A 44 8.73 -11.05 5.17
N ASN A 45 7.75 -10.15 5.24
CA ASN A 45 7.93 -8.82 5.79
C ASN A 45 7.17 -8.69 7.11
N GLY A 46 7.70 -7.86 8.01
CA GLY A 46 7.10 -7.55 9.30
C GLY A 46 8.13 -7.50 10.42
N ARG A 47 7.67 -7.19 11.62
CA ARG A 47 8.45 -7.24 12.86
C ARG A 47 8.22 -8.58 13.54
N LEU A 48 9.07 -8.93 14.52
CA LEU A 48 8.94 -10.17 15.28
C LEU A 48 7.58 -10.34 16.00
N ALA A 49 6.91 -9.24 16.33
CA ALA A 49 5.62 -9.25 17.00
C ALA A 49 4.42 -9.20 16.04
N ASP A 50 4.66 -9.06 14.74
CA ASP A 50 3.60 -9.03 13.74
C ASP A 50 3.22 -10.46 13.32
N GLU A 51 1.98 -10.64 12.85
CA GLU A 51 1.61 -11.84 12.12
C GLU A 51 2.46 -11.95 10.84
N ALA A 52 2.83 -13.16 10.45
CA ALA A 52 3.64 -13.35 9.26
C ALA A 52 2.88 -12.95 8.00
N ALA A 53 3.50 -12.17 7.14
CA ALA A 53 2.98 -11.85 5.81
C ALA A 53 4.03 -12.19 4.74
N LEU A 54 3.61 -12.92 3.72
CA LEU A 54 4.40 -13.17 2.51
C LEU A 54 4.04 -12.10 1.48
N VAL A 55 5.05 -11.46 0.91
CA VAL A 55 4.88 -10.45 -0.12
C VAL A 55 5.50 -10.90 -1.43
N THR A 56 4.79 -10.63 -2.52
CA THR A 56 5.27 -10.75 -3.89
C THR A 56 5.61 -9.36 -4.44
N HIS A 57 5.86 -9.24 -5.72
CA HIS A 57 6.04 -7.93 -6.36
C HIS A 57 4.79 -7.04 -6.28
N ASP A 58 3.60 -7.61 -6.35
CA ASP A 58 2.33 -6.90 -6.53
C ASP A 58 1.22 -7.24 -5.53
N ALA A 59 1.46 -8.19 -4.63
CA ALA A 59 0.44 -8.65 -3.70
C ALA A 59 1.01 -9.03 -2.33
N THR A 60 0.15 -8.93 -1.31
CA THR A 60 0.44 -9.32 0.07
C THR A 60 -0.49 -10.45 0.49
N TYR A 61 0.08 -11.44 1.18
CA TYR A 61 -0.62 -12.62 1.70
C TYR A 61 -0.37 -12.76 3.20
N ALA A 62 -1.44 -12.90 3.97
CA ALA A 62 -1.34 -13.31 5.36
C ALA A 62 -1.03 -14.81 5.43
N VAL A 63 -0.14 -15.20 6.33
CA VAL A 63 0.21 -16.59 6.59
C VAL A 63 -0.64 -17.07 7.77
N ARG A 64 -1.49 -18.06 7.52
CA ARG A 64 -2.36 -18.65 8.54
C ARG A 64 -1.93 -20.07 8.84
N GLN A 65 -1.81 -20.42 10.11
CA GLN A 65 -1.58 -21.78 10.55
C GLN A 65 -2.94 -22.48 10.71
N VAL A 66 -3.10 -23.60 10.04
CA VAL A 66 -4.31 -24.43 10.07
C VAL A 66 -3.95 -25.78 10.65
N ALA A 67 -4.49 -26.08 11.82
CA ALA A 67 -4.33 -27.37 12.45
C ALA A 67 -5.19 -28.43 11.72
N GLN A 68 -4.58 -29.56 11.38
CA GLN A 68 -5.26 -30.66 10.74
C GLN A 68 -5.51 -31.79 11.75
N SER A 69 -6.68 -32.43 11.64
CA SER A 69 -7.01 -33.62 12.46
C SER A 69 -6.23 -34.86 12.03
N ASN A 70 -5.73 -34.87 10.79
CA ASN A 70 -4.96 -35.96 10.22
C ASN A 70 -3.49 -35.68 10.26
N SER A 71 -2.67 -36.68 10.53
CA SER A 71 -1.20 -36.57 10.45
C SER A 71 -0.73 -36.70 9.02
N LEU A 72 0.09 -35.78 8.60
CA LEU A 72 0.78 -35.81 7.31
C LEU A 72 2.24 -36.23 7.53
N LEU A 73 2.62 -37.39 7.01
CA LEU A 73 3.97 -37.93 7.17
C LEU A 73 4.84 -37.49 6.00
N LEU A 74 5.85 -36.68 6.28
CA LEU A 74 6.87 -36.33 5.30
C LEU A 74 7.96 -37.38 5.29
N CYS A 75 8.08 -38.11 4.17
CA CYS A 75 9.03 -39.19 4.00
C CYS A 75 9.98 -38.91 2.83
N SER A 76 11.22 -39.33 2.94
CA SER A 76 12.15 -39.46 1.81
C SER A 76 12.35 -40.91 1.45
N VAL A 77 12.62 -41.19 0.17
CA VAL A 77 13.00 -42.52 -0.27
C VAL A 77 14.51 -42.68 -0.07
N ASP A 78 14.91 -43.73 0.63
CA ASP A 78 16.32 -44.13 0.77
C ASP A 78 16.55 -45.46 0.05
N VAL A 79 17.65 -45.52 -0.71
CA VAL A 79 18.07 -46.72 -1.44
C VAL A 79 19.20 -47.37 -0.63
N ARG A 80 18.92 -48.53 -0.06
CA ARG A 80 19.92 -49.28 0.72
C ARG A 80 20.94 -49.97 -0.17
N ASP A 81 22.07 -50.31 0.39
CA ASP A 81 23.18 -50.97 -0.30
C ASP A 81 22.81 -52.30 -1.01
N ASN A 82 21.75 -52.95 -0.53
CA ASN A 82 21.21 -54.17 -1.15
C ASN A 82 20.20 -53.91 -2.26
N GLY A 83 20.02 -52.63 -2.70
CA GLY A 83 19.05 -52.20 -3.72
C GLY A 83 17.59 -52.16 -3.26
N SER A 84 17.27 -52.45 -1.99
CA SER A 84 15.94 -52.28 -1.46
C SER A 84 15.65 -50.82 -1.12
N HIS A 85 14.36 -50.43 -1.28
CA HIS A 85 13.91 -49.09 -0.91
C HIS A 85 13.35 -49.07 0.50
N ALA A 86 13.60 -47.99 1.23
CA ALA A 86 12.95 -47.70 2.51
C ALA A 86 12.40 -46.25 2.49
N LEU A 87 11.27 -46.07 3.16
CA LEU A 87 10.74 -44.72 3.43
C LEU A 87 11.30 -44.26 4.77
N VAL A 88 12.06 -43.17 4.74
CA VAL A 88 12.57 -42.54 5.97
C VAL A 88 11.63 -41.43 6.37
N LEU A 89 10.97 -41.60 7.52
CA LEU A 89 10.12 -40.58 8.09
C LEU A 89 10.97 -39.41 8.57
N ARG A 90 10.81 -38.25 7.92
CA ARG A 90 11.51 -37.01 8.27
C ARG A 90 10.78 -36.22 9.32
N GLN A 91 9.44 -36.12 9.18
CA GLN A 91 8.61 -35.35 10.10
C GLN A 91 7.14 -35.78 10.02
N ASN A 92 6.47 -35.72 11.17
CA ASN A 92 5.02 -35.77 11.23
C ASN A 92 4.49 -34.33 11.33
N VAL A 93 3.84 -33.85 10.27
CA VAL A 93 3.32 -32.48 10.18
C VAL A 93 1.84 -32.49 10.56
N GLN A 94 1.49 -31.74 11.58
CA GLN A 94 0.12 -31.61 12.09
C GLN A 94 -0.57 -30.33 11.63
N ASP A 95 0.24 -29.34 11.23
CA ASP A 95 -0.25 -28.04 10.82
C ASP A 95 0.22 -27.72 9.41
N THR A 96 -0.65 -27.11 8.61
CA THR A 96 -0.29 -26.49 7.33
C THR A 96 -0.33 -24.97 7.46
N LEU A 97 0.54 -24.29 6.73
CA LEU A 97 0.48 -22.84 6.56
C LEU A 97 -0.27 -22.56 5.27
N GLU A 98 -1.26 -21.70 5.33
CA GLU A 98 -2.05 -21.26 4.17
C GLU A 98 -1.75 -19.79 3.87
N LEU A 99 -1.64 -19.46 2.59
CA LEU A 99 -1.53 -18.08 2.11
C LEU A 99 -2.91 -17.56 1.73
N VAL A 100 -3.36 -16.54 2.45
CA VAL A 100 -4.62 -15.85 2.16
C VAL A 100 -4.31 -14.43 1.70
N ARG A 101 -4.74 -14.09 0.48
CA ARG A 101 -4.57 -12.75 -0.04
C ARG A 101 -5.21 -11.73 0.89
N THR A 102 -4.45 -10.69 1.26
CA THR A 102 -4.88 -9.66 2.21
C THR A 102 -4.51 -8.27 1.71
N CYS A 103 -5.11 -7.26 2.34
CA CYS A 103 -4.69 -5.88 2.10
C CYS A 103 -3.36 -5.60 2.79
N ALA A 104 -2.49 -4.86 2.13
CA ALA A 104 -1.25 -4.40 2.72
C ALA A 104 -1.50 -3.51 3.95
N ASN A 105 -0.67 -3.66 4.98
CA ASN A 105 -0.74 -2.82 6.19
C ASN A 105 0.02 -1.50 5.97
N LEU A 106 -0.58 -0.59 5.20
CA LEU A 106 0.02 0.70 4.85
C LEU A 106 -0.10 1.75 5.98
N GLU A 107 -0.96 1.53 6.99
CA GLU A 107 -1.09 2.44 8.15
C GLU A 107 0.23 2.63 8.88
N ARG A 108 1.08 1.60 8.85
CA ARG A 108 2.41 1.67 9.45
C ARG A 108 3.30 2.73 8.82
N ILE A 109 3.14 3.05 7.54
CA ILE A 109 3.86 4.14 6.88
C ILE A 109 3.61 5.45 7.62
N MET A 110 2.32 5.76 7.89
CA MET A 110 1.97 6.97 8.63
C MET A 110 2.51 6.95 10.04
N SER A 111 2.25 5.86 10.79
CA SER A 111 2.66 5.77 12.20
C SER A 111 4.17 5.93 12.42
N LEU A 112 5.00 5.60 11.42
CA LEU A 112 6.45 5.74 11.49
C LEU A 112 6.96 7.09 10.98
N LEU A 113 6.25 7.73 10.05
CA LEU A 113 6.67 8.99 9.44
C LEU A 113 6.00 10.23 10.07
N ASP A 114 4.98 10.05 10.91
CA ASP A 114 4.26 11.18 11.54
C ASP A 114 5.08 11.88 12.64
N GLU A 115 6.13 11.22 13.17
CA GLU A 115 7.00 11.82 14.18
C GLU A 115 7.85 12.98 13.62
N ASP A 116 8.14 12.97 12.32
CA ASP A 116 8.95 13.99 11.64
C ASP A 116 8.42 14.31 10.24
N MET A 117 7.25 14.95 10.19
CA MET A 117 6.66 15.40 8.93
C MET A 117 7.39 16.62 8.38
N TYR A 118 7.42 16.73 7.05
CA TYR A 118 7.85 17.93 6.37
C TYR A 118 6.76 19.00 6.45
N THR A 119 7.08 20.18 7.01
CA THR A 119 6.13 21.27 7.27
C THR A 119 6.33 22.48 6.38
N GLY A 120 7.29 22.44 5.46
CA GLY A 120 7.59 23.53 4.51
C GLY A 120 8.98 24.12 4.71
N GLY A 121 9.36 25.00 3.80
CA GLY A 121 10.68 25.67 3.79
C GLY A 121 11.81 24.78 3.24
N GLU A 122 13.03 25.32 3.31
CA GLU A 122 14.25 24.57 3.00
C GLU A 122 14.75 23.88 4.27
N GLU A 123 14.01 22.90 4.78
CA GLU A 123 14.44 22.12 5.94
C GLU A 123 15.53 21.12 5.53
N HIS A 124 16.77 21.52 5.58
CA HIS A 124 17.93 20.63 5.43
C HIS A 124 18.47 20.10 6.76
N VAL A 125 17.78 20.38 7.87
CA VAL A 125 18.25 19.95 9.18
C VAL A 125 17.60 18.64 9.54
N HIS A 126 18.33 17.54 9.34
CA HIS A 126 17.99 16.28 9.97
C HIS A 126 18.10 16.43 11.49
N ASP A 127 16.99 16.46 12.17
CA ASP A 127 16.97 16.36 13.62
C ASP A 127 17.50 14.97 14.00
N ARG A 128 18.75 14.92 14.47
CA ARG A 128 19.42 13.67 14.88
C ARG A 128 18.73 12.97 16.05
N THR A 129 17.80 13.61 16.70
CA THR A 129 17.02 13.04 17.81
C THR A 129 15.85 12.20 17.30
N LYS A 130 15.43 12.40 16.04
CA LYS A 130 14.33 11.68 15.42
C LYS A 130 14.83 10.55 14.52
N ARG A 131 14.05 9.50 14.42
CA ARG A 131 14.36 8.38 13.54
C ARG A 131 13.89 8.66 12.12
N HIS A 132 14.83 8.62 11.19
CA HIS A 132 14.56 8.70 9.77
C HIS A 132 14.63 7.31 9.15
N TYR A 133 13.83 7.07 8.12
CA TYR A 133 13.77 5.79 7.43
C TYR A 133 14.15 5.96 5.97
N THR A 134 15.08 5.15 5.51
CA THR A 134 15.30 4.94 4.08
C THR A 134 14.15 4.12 3.49
N ARG A 135 14.02 4.14 2.15
CA ARG A 135 13.00 3.32 1.45
C ARG A 135 13.09 1.84 1.82
N ASN A 136 14.32 1.29 1.85
CA ASN A 136 14.53 -0.13 2.13
C ASN A 136 14.20 -0.49 3.59
N GLU A 137 14.58 0.35 4.54
CA GLU A 137 14.24 0.14 5.95
C GLU A 137 12.73 0.18 6.18
N LEU A 138 12.03 1.15 5.60
CA LEU A 138 10.58 1.25 5.77
C LEU A 138 9.87 0.07 5.09
N MET A 139 10.29 -0.30 3.87
CA MET A 139 9.73 -1.44 3.15
C MET A 139 9.91 -2.77 3.89
N SER A 140 11.03 -2.95 4.60
CA SER A 140 11.28 -4.19 5.37
C SER A 140 10.35 -4.38 6.56
N VAL A 141 9.81 -3.30 7.14
CA VAL A 141 8.92 -3.36 8.30
C VAL A 141 7.44 -3.18 7.96
N VAL A 142 7.13 -2.72 6.75
CA VAL A 142 5.76 -2.60 6.25
C VAL A 142 5.36 -3.88 5.53
N GLN A 143 4.24 -4.46 5.93
CA GLN A 143 3.70 -5.67 5.31
C GLN A 143 2.93 -5.30 4.03
N ALA A 144 3.67 -5.01 2.98
CA ALA A 144 3.17 -4.61 1.67
C ALA A 144 4.11 -5.09 0.56
N SER A 145 3.55 -5.43 -0.59
CA SER A 145 4.32 -5.61 -1.82
C SER A 145 4.98 -4.30 -2.26
N GLU A 146 5.97 -4.34 -3.13
CA GLU A 146 6.63 -3.14 -3.63
C GLU A 146 5.65 -2.20 -4.35
N ALA A 147 4.72 -2.77 -5.12
CA ALA A 147 3.69 -2.00 -5.81
C ALA A 147 2.73 -1.31 -4.84
N GLU A 148 2.20 -2.05 -3.84
CA GLU A 148 1.33 -1.51 -2.80
C GLU A 148 2.03 -0.47 -1.93
N PHE A 149 3.30 -0.73 -1.57
CA PHE A 149 4.12 0.22 -0.81
C PHE A 149 4.33 1.53 -1.56
N THR A 150 4.72 1.46 -2.84
CA THR A 150 4.90 2.65 -3.68
C THR A 150 3.60 3.44 -3.82
N GLN A 151 2.49 2.75 -3.98
CA GLN A 151 1.16 3.34 -4.02
C GLN A 151 0.80 3.99 -2.66
N GLY A 152 1.13 3.33 -1.55
CA GLY A 152 0.97 3.88 -0.21
C GLY A 152 1.76 5.16 0.02
N LEU A 153 3.03 5.19 -0.40
CA LEU A 153 3.84 6.41 -0.30
C LEU A 153 3.19 7.59 -1.02
N ARG A 154 2.66 7.34 -2.22
CA ARG A 154 1.94 8.36 -2.99
C ARG A 154 0.66 8.81 -2.27
N ALA A 155 -0.15 7.87 -1.80
CA ALA A 155 -1.43 8.15 -1.14
C ALA A 155 -1.27 8.94 0.17
N TYR A 156 -0.14 8.74 0.87
CA TYR A 156 0.18 9.46 2.12
C TYR A 156 1.04 10.70 1.91
N HIS A 157 1.25 11.11 0.66
CA HIS A 157 2.07 12.27 0.29
C HIS A 157 3.48 12.19 0.89
N VAL A 158 4.11 11.03 0.71
CA VAL A 158 5.49 10.79 1.15
C VAL A 158 6.45 11.09 0.00
N ILE A 159 7.52 11.78 0.31
CA ILE A 159 8.62 12.10 -0.60
C ILE A 159 9.94 11.58 -0.05
N GLU A 160 10.93 11.49 -0.92
CA GLU A 160 12.29 11.20 -0.52
C GLU A 160 13.11 12.50 -0.51
N LEU A 161 13.67 12.86 0.66
CA LEU A 161 14.55 14.00 0.86
C LEU A 161 15.85 13.47 1.44
N ASP A 162 16.97 13.79 0.79
CA ASP A 162 18.33 13.39 1.21
C ASP A 162 18.48 11.88 1.52
N GLY A 163 17.76 11.02 0.77
CA GLY A 163 17.78 9.58 0.92
C GLY A 163 16.84 9.01 2.00
N TYR A 164 16.07 9.87 2.66
CA TYR A 164 15.10 9.48 3.67
C TYR A 164 13.67 9.79 3.23
N LEU A 165 12.73 8.90 3.58
CA LEU A 165 11.32 9.11 3.34
C LEU A 165 10.74 10.07 4.40
N ARG A 166 10.03 11.09 3.94
CA ARG A 166 9.33 12.05 4.80
C ARG A 166 7.90 12.25 4.30
N ARG A 167 6.97 12.17 5.21
CA ARG A 167 5.57 12.51 4.95
C ARG A 167 5.42 14.03 4.97
N VAL A 168 4.74 14.58 3.98
CA VAL A 168 4.39 16.00 3.97
C VAL A 168 3.20 16.21 4.88
N ALA A 169 3.27 17.25 5.73
CA ALA A 169 2.19 17.58 6.66
C ALA A 169 0.87 17.82 5.90
N PRO A 170 -0.24 17.21 6.34
CA PRO A 170 -1.53 17.34 5.63
C PRO A 170 -1.98 18.78 5.41
N ASP A 171 -1.75 19.67 6.38
CA ASP A 171 -2.10 21.08 6.27
C ASP A 171 -1.28 21.78 5.17
N LEU A 172 0.01 21.44 5.06
CA LEU A 172 0.84 21.96 3.98
C LEU A 172 0.37 21.45 2.61
N VAL A 173 -0.05 20.19 2.50
CA VAL A 173 -0.60 19.65 1.25
C VAL A 173 -1.86 20.42 0.83
N VAL A 174 -2.74 20.76 1.78
CA VAL A 174 -3.93 21.58 1.54
C VAL A 174 -3.55 22.97 1.07
N ASP A 175 -2.64 23.65 1.78
CA ASP A 175 -2.17 24.99 1.43
C ASP A 175 -1.54 25.06 0.04
N LEU A 176 -0.73 24.04 -0.30
CA LEU A 176 -0.13 23.93 -1.62
C LEU A 176 -1.17 23.67 -2.70
N LEU A 177 -2.19 22.86 -2.41
CA LEU A 177 -3.27 22.59 -3.35
C LEU A 177 -4.11 23.83 -3.63
N HIS A 178 -4.47 24.60 -2.60
CA HIS A 178 -5.12 25.90 -2.78
C HIS A 178 -4.26 26.88 -3.61
N SER A 179 -2.95 26.92 -3.31
CA SER A 179 -2.03 27.73 -4.10
C SER A 179 -1.96 27.29 -5.57
N LEU A 180 -1.95 25.98 -5.81
CA LEU A 180 -1.98 25.40 -7.16
C LEU A 180 -3.27 25.82 -7.90
N LEU A 181 -4.43 25.66 -7.29
CA LEU A 181 -5.70 26.03 -7.90
C LEU A 181 -5.78 27.55 -8.20
N ALA A 182 -5.32 28.37 -7.27
CA ALA A 182 -5.23 29.83 -7.49
C ALA A 182 -4.30 30.18 -8.67
N HIS A 183 -3.16 29.49 -8.82
CA HIS A 183 -2.27 29.75 -9.95
C HIS A 183 -2.80 29.21 -11.29
N VAL A 184 -3.66 28.17 -11.29
CA VAL A 184 -4.36 27.75 -12.51
C VAL A 184 -5.21 28.91 -13.04
N ASP A 185 -5.90 29.63 -12.16
CA ASP A 185 -6.68 30.82 -12.51
C ASP A 185 -5.77 32.00 -12.93
N ILE A 186 -4.74 32.33 -12.15
CA ILE A 186 -3.79 33.41 -12.44
C ILE A 186 -3.09 33.20 -13.79
N PHE A 187 -2.75 31.96 -14.13
CA PHE A 187 -2.12 31.61 -15.40
C PHE A 187 -3.13 31.50 -16.56
N ALA A 188 -4.41 31.64 -16.27
CA ALA A 188 -5.52 31.45 -17.22
C ALA A 188 -5.36 30.15 -18.04
N CYS A 189 -4.92 29.07 -17.38
CA CYS A 189 -4.75 27.76 -18.00
C CYS A 189 -5.90 26.81 -17.63
N ALA A 190 -6.19 25.87 -18.52
CA ALA A 190 -7.18 24.85 -18.23
C ALA A 190 -6.59 23.79 -17.27
N PRO A 191 -7.39 23.19 -16.36
CA PRO A 191 -6.92 22.15 -15.43
C PRO A 191 -6.30 20.92 -16.09
N ASP A 192 -6.62 20.65 -17.35
CA ASP A 192 -6.07 19.58 -18.17
C ASP A 192 -4.76 19.93 -18.89
N ARG A 193 -4.32 21.20 -18.80
CA ARG A 193 -3.11 21.72 -19.45
C ARG A 193 -2.29 22.66 -18.56
N VAL A 194 -2.01 22.24 -17.34
CA VAL A 194 -1.24 23.04 -16.37
C VAL A 194 0.24 23.06 -16.76
N PRO A 195 0.89 24.24 -16.89
CA PRO A 195 2.32 24.34 -17.23
C PRO A 195 3.16 23.86 -16.04
N PHE A 196 3.84 22.71 -16.19
CA PHE A 196 4.53 22.03 -15.11
C PHE A 196 5.59 22.88 -14.42
N VAL A 197 6.58 23.36 -15.18
CA VAL A 197 7.72 24.09 -14.61
C VAL A 197 7.26 25.39 -13.94
N ARG A 198 6.43 26.15 -14.61
CA ARG A 198 5.91 27.43 -14.09
C ARG A 198 5.08 27.23 -12.81
N MET A 199 4.34 26.11 -12.73
CA MET A 199 3.57 25.79 -11.53
C MET A 199 4.49 25.40 -10.37
N CYS A 200 5.52 24.58 -10.60
CA CYS A 200 6.51 24.24 -9.58
C CYS A 200 7.24 25.50 -9.06
N GLU A 201 7.59 26.44 -9.94
CA GLU A 201 8.20 27.73 -9.55
C GLU A 201 7.24 28.57 -8.69
N ALA A 202 5.96 28.56 -9.00
CA ALA A 202 4.95 29.28 -8.21
C ALA A 202 4.74 28.70 -6.80
N LEU A 203 4.96 27.40 -6.62
CA LEU A 203 4.88 26.71 -5.32
C LEU A 203 6.20 26.78 -4.52
N ALA A 204 7.33 27.05 -5.15
CA ALA A 204 8.67 27.08 -4.54
C ALA A 204 8.80 27.96 -3.28
N PRO A 205 8.09 29.11 -3.13
CA PRO A 205 8.17 29.91 -1.91
C PRO A 205 7.59 29.22 -0.67
N ARG A 206 6.79 28.17 -0.83
CA ARG A 206 6.09 27.45 0.27
C ARG A 206 6.66 26.08 0.56
N ALA A 207 7.28 25.45 -0.42
CA ALA A 207 7.79 24.10 -0.30
C ALA A 207 9.05 23.88 -1.14
N CYS A 208 9.91 22.95 -0.73
CA CYS A 208 11.07 22.58 -1.51
C CYS A 208 10.65 22.04 -2.90
N ARG A 209 11.60 22.07 -3.84
CA ARG A 209 11.37 21.67 -5.23
C ARG A 209 10.80 20.24 -5.35
N ALA A 210 11.31 19.29 -4.55
CA ALA A 210 10.84 17.91 -4.59
C ALA A 210 9.35 17.78 -4.25
N VAL A 211 8.87 18.55 -3.24
CA VAL A 211 7.45 18.58 -2.88
C VAL A 211 6.60 19.23 -3.97
N ALA A 212 7.08 20.36 -4.54
CA ALA A 212 6.35 21.02 -5.62
C ALA A 212 6.23 20.12 -6.86
N GLU A 213 7.29 19.42 -7.24
CA GLU A 213 7.29 18.48 -8.36
C GLU A 213 6.37 17.26 -8.07
N ALA A 214 6.40 16.70 -6.86
CA ALA A 214 5.51 15.62 -6.46
C ALA A 214 4.04 16.05 -6.45
N MET A 215 3.75 17.24 -5.93
CA MET A 215 2.40 17.82 -5.90
C MET A 215 1.81 17.94 -7.30
N VAL A 216 2.56 18.52 -8.23
CA VAL A 216 2.10 18.86 -9.58
C VAL A 216 2.17 17.64 -10.51
N GLY A 217 3.25 16.86 -10.43
CA GLY A 217 3.54 15.78 -11.40
C GLY A 217 3.12 14.38 -10.98
N ASP A 218 2.81 14.18 -9.69
CA ASP A 218 2.48 12.85 -9.19
C ASP A 218 1.15 12.84 -8.43
N TRP A 219 1.04 13.48 -7.25
CA TRP A 219 -0.09 13.30 -6.34
C TRP A 219 -1.43 13.72 -6.94
N PHE A 220 -1.46 14.88 -7.61
CA PHE A 220 -2.67 15.43 -8.22
C PHE A 220 -2.61 15.49 -9.74
N CYS A 221 -1.76 14.66 -10.35
CA CYS A 221 -1.67 14.49 -11.80
C CYS A 221 -2.51 13.30 -12.27
N ALA A 222 -3.31 13.47 -13.32
CA ALA A 222 -4.11 12.37 -13.90
C ALA A 222 -3.24 11.31 -14.58
N THR A 223 -2.06 11.72 -15.08
CA THR A 223 -1.04 10.84 -15.66
C THR A 223 0.27 11.01 -14.90
N PRO A 224 0.46 10.30 -13.76
CA PRO A 224 1.64 10.48 -12.93
C PRO A 224 2.93 10.31 -13.72
N GLN A 225 3.81 11.29 -13.59
CA GLN A 225 5.13 11.24 -14.20
C GLN A 225 6.00 10.29 -13.37
N ARG A 226 6.58 9.28 -14.01
CA ARG A 226 7.57 8.46 -13.31
C ARG A 226 8.81 9.31 -13.03
N ALA A 227 9.36 9.22 -11.83
CA ALA A 227 10.56 9.93 -11.41
C ALA A 227 11.77 9.71 -12.34
N SER A 228 11.74 8.66 -13.17
CA SER A 228 12.76 8.33 -14.17
C SER A 228 12.43 8.78 -15.59
N ALA A 229 11.41 9.63 -15.80
CA ALA A 229 11.09 10.12 -17.13
C ALA A 229 12.23 11.04 -17.65
N PRO A 230 12.77 10.78 -18.84
CA PRO A 230 13.94 11.51 -19.35
C PRO A 230 13.64 12.96 -19.75
N THR A 231 12.37 13.34 -19.83
CA THR A 231 11.94 14.66 -20.26
C THR A 231 10.92 15.25 -19.28
N VAL A 232 11.21 16.52 -18.88
CA VAL A 232 10.25 17.29 -18.09
C VAL A 232 9.03 17.61 -18.95
N PRO A 233 7.80 17.29 -18.53
CA PRO A 233 6.61 17.57 -19.30
C PRO A 233 6.38 19.07 -19.40
N LEU A 234 5.95 19.54 -20.57
CA LEU A 234 5.60 20.95 -20.76
C LEU A 234 4.29 21.30 -20.03
N HIS A 235 3.33 20.41 -20.13
CA HIS A 235 2.02 20.54 -19.48
C HIS A 235 1.61 19.20 -18.87
N ILE A 236 0.82 19.27 -17.80
CA ILE A 236 0.24 18.10 -17.13
C ILE A 236 -1.27 18.29 -16.94
N PRO A 237 -2.07 17.22 -17.00
CA PRO A 237 -3.47 17.24 -16.62
C PRO A 237 -3.63 17.01 -15.11
N LEU A 238 -4.42 17.84 -14.45
CA LEU A 238 -4.79 17.61 -13.04
C LEU A 238 -5.77 16.43 -12.93
N ALA A 239 -5.62 15.64 -11.89
CA ALA A 239 -6.54 14.59 -11.50
C ALA A 239 -7.76 15.21 -10.79
N ARG A 240 -8.72 15.76 -11.56
CA ARG A 240 -9.83 16.59 -11.08
C ARG A 240 -10.63 15.91 -9.97
N GLU A 241 -10.98 14.65 -10.15
CA GLU A 241 -11.71 13.87 -9.14
C GLU A 241 -10.90 13.69 -7.85
N SER A 242 -9.58 13.45 -7.96
CA SER A 242 -8.69 13.30 -6.80
C SER A 242 -8.55 14.59 -6.03
N VAL A 243 -8.43 15.74 -6.72
CA VAL A 243 -8.41 17.07 -6.11
C VAL A 243 -9.72 17.34 -5.38
N ALA A 244 -10.86 17.11 -6.05
CA ALA A 244 -12.17 17.33 -5.47
C ALA A 244 -12.38 16.43 -4.24
N GLN A 245 -12.06 15.14 -4.35
CA GLN A 245 -12.16 14.19 -3.25
C GLN A 245 -11.30 14.61 -2.06
N PHE A 246 -10.04 14.96 -2.30
CA PHE A 246 -9.10 15.33 -1.23
C PHE A 246 -9.59 16.54 -0.44
N LEU A 247 -10.00 17.63 -1.11
CA LEU A 247 -10.53 18.82 -0.44
C LEU A 247 -11.87 18.56 0.26
N GLY A 248 -12.76 17.78 -0.35
CA GLY A 248 -14.02 17.40 0.30
C GLY A 248 -13.80 16.56 1.56
N LEU A 249 -12.87 15.62 1.55
CA LEU A 249 -12.49 14.83 2.73
C LEU A 249 -11.80 15.70 3.79
N HIS A 250 -10.98 16.66 3.39
CA HIS A 250 -10.38 17.63 4.32
C HIS A 250 -11.46 18.47 5.03
N LEU A 251 -12.42 19.00 4.30
CA LEU A 251 -13.54 19.72 4.88
C LEU A 251 -14.34 18.87 5.87
N LEU A 252 -14.65 17.62 5.55
CA LEU A 252 -15.35 16.71 6.45
C LEU A 252 -14.59 16.47 7.76
N ARG A 253 -13.27 16.47 7.73
CA ARG A 253 -12.43 16.28 8.93
C ARG A 253 -12.36 17.54 9.80
N THR A 254 -12.27 18.70 9.18
CA THR A 254 -12.15 19.98 9.89
C THR A 254 -13.48 20.46 10.43
N GLN A 255 -14.57 20.20 9.72
CA GLN A 255 -15.92 20.66 10.06
C GLN A 255 -16.73 19.51 10.66
N LYS A 256 -16.69 19.35 11.98
CA LYS A 256 -17.33 18.23 12.69
C LYS A 256 -18.86 18.14 12.52
N ARG A 257 -19.53 19.25 12.27
CA ARG A 257 -21.00 19.32 12.02
C ARG A 257 -21.32 20.50 11.11
N MET A 258 -21.85 20.22 9.94
CA MET A 258 -22.23 21.24 8.96
C MET A 258 -23.45 20.76 8.18
N PRO A 259 -24.47 21.64 7.94
CA PRO A 259 -25.55 21.28 7.03
C PRO A 259 -25.03 20.97 5.63
N LEU A 260 -25.66 20.02 4.94
CA LEU A 260 -25.23 19.58 3.62
C LEU A 260 -25.08 20.73 2.62
N ILE A 261 -26.03 21.69 2.63
CA ILE A 261 -25.96 22.85 1.73
C ILE A 261 -24.70 23.67 2.01
N ALA A 262 -24.44 24.00 3.27
CA ALA A 262 -23.28 24.78 3.68
C ALA A 262 -21.97 24.02 3.38
N PHE A 263 -21.97 22.68 3.50
CA PHE A 263 -20.85 21.84 3.10
C PHE A 263 -20.59 21.93 1.59
N MET A 264 -21.62 21.80 0.78
CA MET A 264 -21.47 21.90 -0.68
C MET A 264 -20.99 23.31 -1.09
N ASP A 265 -21.51 24.36 -0.48
CA ASP A 265 -21.05 25.73 -0.74
C ASP A 265 -19.58 25.92 -0.37
N ALA A 266 -19.17 25.42 0.80
CA ALA A 266 -17.77 25.47 1.22
C ALA A 266 -16.87 24.66 0.27
N TRP A 267 -17.29 23.46 -0.12
CA TRP A 267 -16.53 22.62 -1.04
C TRP A 267 -16.40 23.24 -2.43
N HIS A 268 -17.48 23.83 -2.97
CA HIS A 268 -17.41 24.59 -4.21
C HIS A 268 -16.45 25.78 -4.11
N HIS A 269 -16.45 26.46 -2.97
CA HIS A 269 -15.54 27.59 -2.72
C HIS A 269 -14.07 27.14 -2.69
N GLU A 270 -13.75 26.04 -2.01
CA GLU A 270 -12.41 25.47 -1.94
C GLU A 270 -11.90 25.03 -3.31
N LEU A 271 -12.77 24.48 -4.17
CA LEU A 271 -12.42 24.03 -5.51
C LEU A 271 -12.27 25.17 -6.53
N GLY A 272 -12.88 26.32 -6.28
CA GLY A 272 -12.80 27.49 -7.16
C GLY A 272 -13.20 27.16 -8.60
N ILE A 273 -12.27 27.27 -9.54
CA ILE A 273 -12.51 27.01 -10.98
C ILE A 273 -12.94 25.55 -11.28
N MET A 274 -12.72 24.63 -10.34
CA MET A 274 -13.08 23.23 -10.45
C MET A 274 -14.36 22.90 -9.64
N SER A 275 -15.14 23.89 -9.24
CA SER A 275 -16.35 23.71 -8.41
C SER A 275 -17.35 22.71 -8.98
N GLN A 276 -17.48 22.61 -10.31
CA GLN A 276 -18.34 21.63 -10.97
C GLN A 276 -17.94 20.16 -10.74
N ASP A 277 -16.73 19.91 -10.23
CA ASP A 277 -16.26 18.56 -9.92
C ASP A 277 -16.64 18.09 -8.51
N ALA A 278 -17.32 18.92 -7.71
CA ALA A 278 -17.79 18.58 -6.38
C ALA A 278 -19.02 17.66 -6.44
N HIS A 279 -18.80 16.37 -6.41
CA HIS A 279 -19.85 15.36 -6.40
C HIS A 279 -19.80 14.50 -5.14
N LEU A 280 -20.90 14.42 -4.38
CA LEU A 280 -20.98 13.60 -3.16
C LEU A 280 -20.60 12.13 -3.36
N ALA A 281 -20.78 11.60 -4.57
CA ALA A 281 -20.35 10.25 -4.91
C ALA A 281 -18.84 10.03 -4.75
N LEU A 282 -18.02 11.08 -4.86
CA LEU A 282 -16.57 11.00 -4.64
C LEU A 282 -16.20 10.75 -3.17
N LEU A 283 -17.09 11.13 -2.25
CA LEU A 283 -16.88 10.95 -0.82
C LEU A 283 -17.49 9.65 -0.29
N GLN A 284 -18.19 8.88 -1.14
CA GLN A 284 -18.72 7.58 -0.78
C GLN A 284 -17.60 6.53 -0.90
N VAL A 285 -17.28 5.89 0.22
CA VAL A 285 -16.39 4.74 0.23
C VAL A 285 -17.14 3.56 -0.39
N ARG A 286 -16.74 3.14 -1.59
CA ARG A 286 -17.25 1.91 -2.19
C ARG A 286 -16.55 0.73 -1.53
N GLU A 287 -17.23 0.06 -0.62
CA GLU A 287 -16.86 -1.30 -0.21
C GLU A 287 -17.01 -2.24 -1.42
N LYS A 288 -15.94 -2.45 -2.16
CA LYS A 288 -15.83 -3.58 -3.09
C LYS A 288 -14.74 -4.52 -2.61
N TRP A 289 -15.10 -5.40 -1.72
CA TRP A 289 -14.38 -6.62 -1.41
C TRP A 289 -14.65 -7.66 -2.49
N SER A 290 -14.15 -7.49 -3.69
CA SER A 290 -13.97 -8.61 -4.62
C SER A 290 -13.17 -8.17 -5.84
N SER A 291 -12.12 -8.94 -6.11
CA SER A 291 -11.24 -8.89 -7.29
C SER A 291 -10.51 -7.58 -7.55
N VAL A 292 -9.28 -7.66 -7.22
CA VAL A 292 -8.14 -6.79 -7.46
C VAL A 292 -8.10 -6.26 -8.88
N SER A 293 -8.31 -4.98 -8.99
CA SER A 293 -7.86 -4.19 -10.14
C SER A 293 -7.07 -2.99 -9.60
N ILE A 294 -5.98 -2.70 -10.23
CA ILE A 294 -4.95 -1.69 -9.94
C ILE A 294 -5.47 -0.23 -9.79
N ALA A 295 -6.78 -0.02 -9.83
CA ALA A 295 -7.44 1.28 -9.64
C ALA A 295 -7.60 1.73 -8.17
N SER A 296 -7.02 1.02 -7.19
CA SER A 296 -7.40 1.11 -5.77
C SER A 296 -6.54 2.01 -4.88
N ALA A 297 -5.61 2.83 -5.40
CA ALA A 297 -4.77 3.69 -4.57
C ALA A 297 -5.56 4.74 -3.78
N LEU A 298 -6.60 5.27 -4.40
CA LEU A 298 -7.51 6.22 -3.73
C LEU A 298 -8.38 5.53 -2.69
N THR A 299 -8.72 4.26 -2.88
CA THR A 299 -9.53 3.47 -1.93
C THR A 299 -8.77 3.19 -0.64
N LEU A 300 -7.44 3.03 -0.68
CA LEU A 300 -6.60 2.82 0.51
C LEU A 300 -6.45 4.08 1.35
N ALA A 301 -6.27 5.25 0.74
CA ALA A 301 -6.27 6.52 1.46
C ALA A 301 -7.61 6.78 2.17
N THR A 302 -8.72 6.32 1.57
CA THR A 302 -10.06 6.42 2.18
C THR A 302 -10.30 5.39 3.28
N HIS A 303 -9.68 4.21 3.24
CA HIS A 303 -9.85 3.18 4.28
C HIS A 303 -9.29 3.62 5.66
N LEU A 304 -8.22 4.41 5.66
CA LEU A 304 -7.63 4.98 6.89
C LEU A 304 -8.45 6.14 7.46
N LEU A 305 -9.21 6.81 6.61
CA LEU A 305 -10.20 7.81 6.97
C LEU A 305 -11.51 7.20 7.49
N TYR A 306 -11.71 5.90 7.24
CA TYR A 306 -12.95 5.17 7.46
C TYR A 306 -13.34 5.07 8.95
N ARG A 307 -12.39 4.95 9.85
CA ARG A 307 -12.68 4.85 11.28
C ARG A 307 -13.37 6.12 11.81
N ASP A 308 -13.03 7.28 11.24
CA ASP A 308 -13.63 8.55 11.60
C ASP A 308 -14.88 8.89 10.76
N ILE A 309 -14.96 8.37 9.51
CA ILE A 309 -16.10 8.63 8.59
C ILE A 309 -17.30 7.71 8.87
N ILE A 310 -17.13 6.47 9.34
CA ILE A 310 -18.27 5.60 9.73
C ILE A 310 -19.13 6.30 10.79
N TYR A 311 -18.51 7.01 11.71
CA TYR A 311 -19.26 7.83 12.68
C TYR A 311 -20.09 8.93 12.02
N TYR A 312 -19.64 9.44 10.87
CA TYR A 312 -20.31 10.52 10.15
C TYR A 312 -21.44 10.05 9.24
N THR A 313 -21.26 8.93 8.53
CA THR A 313 -22.29 8.38 7.63
C THR A 313 -23.44 7.74 8.39
N GLN A 314 -23.20 7.12 9.55
CA GLN A 314 -24.28 6.63 10.42
C GLN A 314 -25.11 7.76 11.02
N HIS A 315 -24.52 8.94 11.22
CA HIS A 315 -25.26 10.11 11.68
C HIS A 315 -25.92 10.94 10.56
N LEU A 316 -25.42 10.83 9.31
CA LEU A 316 -26.09 11.46 8.14
C LEU A 316 -27.35 10.72 7.71
N SER A 317 -27.45 9.41 7.98
CA SER A 317 -28.68 8.64 7.74
C SER A 317 -29.81 8.94 8.76
N LEU A 318 -29.54 9.74 9.79
CA LEU A 318 -30.54 10.21 10.78
C LEU A 318 -31.13 11.61 10.45
N ILE A 319 -30.70 12.21 9.34
CA ILE A 319 -31.40 13.40 8.82
C ILE A 319 -32.43 12.93 7.78
N HIS A 320 -33.44 12.23 8.25
CA HIS A 320 -34.71 12.14 7.55
C HIS A 320 -35.50 13.43 7.83
N ILE A 321 -35.76 14.18 6.73
CA ILE A 321 -36.88 15.09 6.39
C ILE A 321 -37.48 15.88 7.55
#